data_8d6b5a5d0dd20fec25c0a560f5ac2433
#
_entry.id   8d6b5a5d0dd20fec25c0a560f5ac2433
#
_cell.length_a   1.000
_cell.length_b   1.000
_cell.length_c   1.000
_cell.angle_alpha   90.00
_cell.angle_beta   90.00
_cell.angle_gamma   90.00
#
_symmetry.space_group_name_H-M   'P 1'
#
loop_
_entity.id
_entity.type
_entity.pdbx_description
1 polymer ?
#
loop_
_entity_poly.entity_id
_entity_poly.type
_entity_poly.pdbx_seq_one_letter_code
_entity_poly.pdbx_strand_id
1 'polypeptide(L)'
;YVVGLTSNIGAADAMRMEHSRFATIEQATLRRIEQTLRPELVGRLDEKLVFARLGPSVQEEICVLEVQRETARLRGLGHDLVVSREALEFLVREGFHPQLGARPLRKTVERQLQDAVVRSLF
;
A
#
# COMPACT_ATOMS: atom_id res chain seq x y z
N TYR A 1 11.65 26.56 -2.71
CA TYR A 1 10.98 25.42 -3.35
C TYR A 1 11.35 24.12 -2.66
N VAL A 2 10.39 23.24 -2.51
CA VAL A 2 10.63 21.83 -2.14
C VAL A 2 10.16 20.99 -3.32
N VAL A 3 11.06 20.19 -3.89
CA VAL A 3 10.75 19.28 -4.99
C VAL A 3 10.92 17.85 -4.50
N GLY A 4 9.88 17.04 -4.63
CA GLY A 4 9.90 15.63 -4.30
C GLY A 4 9.85 14.77 -5.56
N LEU A 5 10.74 13.80 -5.67
CA LEU A 5 10.78 12.82 -6.75
C LEU A 5 10.51 11.43 -6.15
N THR A 6 9.70 10.64 -6.82
CA THR A 6 9.44 9.25 -6.41
C THR A 6 9.94 8.29 -7.47
N SER A 7 10.42 7.13 -7.03
CA SER A 7 10.95 6.10 -7.92
C SER A 7 10.76 4.72 -7.31
N ASN A 8 10.76 3.69 -8.16
CA ASN A 8 10.80 2.29 -7.76
C ASN A 8 12.21 1.68 -7.88
N ILE A 9 13.25 2.49 -7.95
CA ILE A 9 14.64 2.02 -8.00
C ILE A 9 14.92 1.11 -6.79
N GLY A 10 15.46 -0.07 -7.03
CA GLY A 10 15.77 -1.05 -5.99
C GLY A 10 14.60 -1.91 -5.53
N ALA A 11 13.40 -1.74 -6.09
CA ALA A 11 12.22 -2.51 -5.69
C ALA A 11 12.42 -4.04 -5.89
N ALA A 12 13.03 -4.46 -6.99
CA ALA A 12 13.32 -5.87 -7.24
C ALA A 12 14.33 -6.45 -6.23
N ASP A 13 15.35 -5.67 -5.87
CA ASP A 13 16.33 -6.07 -4.85
C ASP A 13 15.67 -6.15 -3.46
N ALA A 14 14.83 -5.19 -3.13
CA ALA A 14 14.07 -5.17 -1.88
C ALA A 14 13.15 -6.39 -1.75
N MET A 15 12.51 -6.82 -2.83
CA MET A 15 11.67 -8.03 -2.84
C MET A 15 12.49 -9.29 -2.55
N ARG A 16 13.70 -9.41 -3.10
CA ARG A 16 14.59 -10.55 -2.82
C ARG A 16 15.11 -10.56 -1.38
N MET A 17 15.11 -9.40 -0.73
CA MET A 17 15.60 -9.20 0.63
C MET A 17 14.46 -9.07 1.65
N GLU A 18 13.26 -9.59 1.37
CA GLU A 18 12.07 -9.35 2.19
C GLU A 18 12.21 -9.79 3.65
N HIS A 19 13.06 -10.77 3.93
CA HIS A 19 13.35 -11.23 5.30
C HIS A 19 14.53 -10.52 5.96
N SER A 20 15.16 -9.58 5.26
CA SER A 20 16.28 -8.82 5.81
C SER A 20 15.79 -7.64 6.65
N ARG A 21 16.66 -7.15 7.53
CA ARG A 21 16.38 -5.94 8.31
C ARG A 21 16.21 -4.74 7.36
N PHE A 22 15.32 -3.81 7.73
CA PHE A 22 15.08 -2.61 6.93
C PHE A 22 16.38 -1.83 6.66
N ALA A 23 17.26 -1.69 7.66
CA ALA A 23 18.54 -1.00 7.47
C ALA A 23 19.39 -1.61 6.33
N THR A 24 19.38 -2.93 6.19
CA THR A 24 20.11 -3.63 5.11
C THR A 24 19.45 -3.34 3.75
N ILE A 25 18.13 -3.40 3.68
CA ILE A 25 17.37 -3.07 2.48
C ILE A 25 17.58 -1.61 2.09
N GLU A 26 17.54 -0.70 3.06
CA GLU A 26 17.77 0.72 2.86
C GLU A 26 19.15 0.99 2.24
N GLN A 27 20.21 0.40 2.81
CA GLN A 27 21.56 0.56 2.26
C GLN A 27 21.68 0.00 0.85
N ALA A 28 21.13 -1.17 0.59
CA ALA A 28 21.15 -1.76 -0.74
C ALA A 28 20.40 -0.88 -1.76
N THR A 29 19.27 -0.31 -1.35
CA THR A 29 18.48 0.60 -2.19
C THR A 29 19.24 1.89 -2.48
N LEU A 30 19.88 2.49 -1.48
CA LEU A 30 20.68 3.69 -1.65
C LEU A 30 21.86 3.46 -2.62
N ARG A 31 22.53 2.31 -2.49
CA ARG A 31 23.59 1.92 -3.46
C ARG A 31 23.04 1.77 -4.87
N ARG A 32 21.87 1.18 -5.01
CA ARG A 32 21.24 1.01 -6.32
C ARG A 32 20.89 2.36 -6.97
N ILE A 33 20.45 3.32 -6.17
CA ILE A 33 20.18 4.69 -6.62
C ILE A 33 21.48 5.32 -7.18
N GLU A 34 22.58 5.21 -6.46
CA GLU A 34 23.88 5.74 -6.89
C GLU A 34 24.40 5.08 -8.17
N GLN A 35 24.12 3.79 -8.35
CA GLN A 35 24.51 3.05 -9.57
C GLN A 35 23.60 3.34 -10.76
N THR A 36 22.34 3.69 -10.52
CA THR A 36 21.32 3.86 -11.57
C THR A 36 21.23 5.29 -12.07
N LEU A 37 21.29 6.26 -11.16
CA LEU A 37 21.21 7.67 -11.50
C LEU A 37 22.59 8.24 -11.85
N ARG A 38 22.58 9.26 -12.72
CA ARG A 38 23.81 9.97 -13.06
C ARG A 38 24.39 10.67 -11.84
N PRO A 39 25.73 10.71 -11.67
CA PRO A 39 26.36 11.37 -10.53
C PRO A 39 25.95 12.84 -10.34
N GLU A 40 25.71 13.56 -11.43
CA GLU A 40 25.26 14.95 -11.38
C GLU A 40 23.91 15.10 -10.71
N LEU A 41 23.00 14.15 -10.95
CA LEU A 41 21.68 14.14 -10.33
C LEU A 41 21.76 13.73 -8.87
N VAL A 42 22.50 12.67 -8.57
CA VAL A 42 22.71 12.20 -7.19
C VAL A 42 23.29 13.32 -6.31
N GLY A 43 24.25 14.06 -6.83
CA GLY A 43 24.89 15.19 -6.12
C GLY A 43 23.94 16.37 -5.85
N ARG A 44 22.83 16.46 -6.56
CA ARG A 44 21.82 17.51 -6.36
C ARG A 44 20.68 17.10 -5.42
N LEU A 45 20.60 15.83 -5.05
CA LEU A 45 19.58 15.35 -4.11
C LEU A 45 20.03 15.66 -2.69
N ASP A 46 19.27 16.48 -1.99
CA ASP A 46 19.55 16.83 -0.60
C ASP A 46 19.28 15.65 0.32
N GLU A 47 18.16 14.94 0.09
CA GLU A 47 17.72 13.80 0.89
C GLU A 47 17.26 12.64 0.00
N LYS A 48 17.57 11.45 0.44
CA LYS A 48 17.13 10.19 -0.18
C LYS A 48 16.39 9.38 0.89
N LEU A 49 15.11 9.20 0.70
CA LEU A 49 14.26 8.48 1.65
C LEU A 49 13.85 7.13 1.06
N VAL A 50 14.07 6.08 1.81
CA VAL A 50 13.64 4.72 1.46
C VAL A 50 12.45 4.36 2.32
N PHE A 51 11.32 4.04 1.68
CA PHE A 51 10.12 3.62 2.38
C PHE A 51 10.16 2.12 2.67
N ALA A 52 9.85 1.75 3.90
CA ALA A 52 9.71 0.37 4.28
C ALA A 52 8.46 -0.26 3.65
N ARG A 53 8.46 -1.58 3.53
CA ARG A 53 7.26 -2.33 3.18
C ARG A 53 6.21 -2.18 4.28
N LEU A 54 4.94 -2.24 3.85
CA LEU A 54 3.82 -2.21 4.78
C LEU A 54 3.72 -3.56 5.50
N GLY A 55 3.98 -3.57 6.80
CA GLY A 55 3.82 -4.76 7.64
C GLY A 55 2.34 -5.13 7.86
N PRO A 56 2.05 -6.33 8.40
CA PRO A 56 0.67 -6.83 8.56
C PRO A 56 -0.24 -5.91 9.38
N SER A 57 0.27 -5.33 10.46
CA SER A 57 -0.51 -4.40 11.30
C SER A 57 -0.88 -3.11 10.55
N VAL A 58 0.06 -2.56 9.81
CA VAL A 58 -0.18 -1.36 8.99
C VAL A 58 -1.16 -1.66 7.85
N GLN A 59 -1.05 -2.82 7.23
CA GLN A 59 -2.00 -3.28 6.21
C GLN A 59 -3.42 -3.34 6.77
N GLU A 60 -3.59 -3.88 7.96
CA GLU A 60 -4.89 -3.94 8.64
C GLU A 60 -5.44 -2.52 8.90
N GLU A 61 -4.61 -1.61 9.43
CA GLU A 61 -5.02 -0.23 9.69
C GLU A 61 -5.48 0.48 8.40
N ILE A 62 -4.73 0.33 7.31
CA ILE A 62 -5.09 0.91 6.01
C ILE A 62 -6.42 0.33 5.53
N CYS A 63 -6.61 -0.98 5.67
CA CYS A 63 -7.86 -1.64 5.29
C CYS A 63 -9.05 -1.10 6.10
N VAL A 64 -8.90 -0.91 7.40
CA VAL A 64 -9.93 -0.33 8.27
C VAL A 64 -10.32 1.07 7.77
N LEU A 65 -9.35 1.91 7.41
CA LEU A 65 -9.63 3.25 6.89
C LEU A 65 -10.42 3.21 5.57
N GLU A 66 -10.05 2.32 4.66
CA GLU A 66 -10.78 2.17 3.38
C GLU A 66 -12.20 1.60 3.59
N VAL A 67 -12.36 0.66 4.51
CA VAL A 67 -13.68 0.12 4.90
C VAL A 67 -14.55 1.22 5.50
N GLN A 68 -14.02 2.02 6.41
CA GLN A 68 -14.75 3.14 7.01
C GLN A 68 -15.20 4.15 5.98
N ARG A 69 -14.34 4.47 5.02
CA ARG A 69 -14.66 5.38 3.91
C ARG A 69 -15.81 4.84 3.07
N GLU A 70 -15.73 3.59 2.66
CA GLU A 70 -16.74 2.98 1.79
C GLU A 70 -18.06 2.74 2.53
N THR A 71 -18.03 2.29 3.78
CA THR A 71 -19.25 2.12 4.59
C THR A 71 -19.95 3.45 4.83
N ALA A 72 -19.22 4.53 5.06
CA ALA A 72 -19.79 5.88 5.18
C ALA A 72 -20.45 6.33 3.87
N ARG A 73 -19.81 6.06 2.73
CA ARG A 73 -20.37 6.37 1.41
C ARG A 73 -21.67 5.60 1.15
N LEU A 74 -21.68 4.31 1.43
CA LEU A 74 -22.86 3.45 1.26
C LEU A 74 -23.99 3.83 2.21
N ARG A 75 -23.67 4.25 3.44
CA ARG A 75 -24.66 4.76 4.40
C ARG A 75 -25.35 6.01 3.87
N GLY A 76 -24.59 6.91 3.24
CA GLY A 76 -25.15 8.08 2.56
C GLY A 76 -26.11 7.73 1.43
N LEU A 77 -26.00 6.53 0.85
CA LEU A 77 -26.91 5.99 -0.17
C LEU A 77 -28.05 5.16 0.44
N GLY A 78 -28.18 5.09 1.76
CA GLY A 78 -29.23 4.35 2.45
C GLY A 78 -28.89 2.88 2.77
N HIS A 79 -27.62 2.50 2.65
CA HIS A 79 -27.18 1.12 2.92
C HIS A 79 -26.25 1.08 4.13
N ASP A 80 -26.69 0.47 5.20
CA ASP A 80 -25.91 0.33 6.43
C ASP A 80 -25.24 -1.06 6.46
N LEU A 81 -23.91 -1.05 6.48
CA LEU A 81 -23.08 -2.26 6.47
C LEU A 81 -22.23 -2.35 7.71
N VAL A 82 -22.15 -3.53 8.28
CA VAL A 82 -21.22 -3.88 9.34
C VAL A 82 -20.23 -4.90 8.79
N VAL A 83 -18.94 -4.59 8.90
CA VAL A 83 -17.87 -5.47 8.43
C VAL A 83 -17.32 -6.24 9.62
N SER A 84 -17.42 -7.57 9.59
CA SER A 84 -16.88 -8.44 10.62
C SER A 84 -15.35 -8.50 10.55
N ARG A 85 -14.73 -9.01 11.62
CA ARG A 85 -13.28 -9.20 11.65
C ARG A 85 -12.81 -10.16 10.56
N GLU A 86 -13.53 -11.24 10.33
CA GLU A 86 -13.23 -12.23 9.29
C GLU A 86 -13.30 -11.61 7.90
N ALA A 87 -14.31 -10.76 7.68
CA ALA A 87 -14.42 -10.01 6.42
C ALA A 87 -13.27 -9.03 6.25
N LEU A 88 -12.84 -8.36 7.32
CA LEU A 88 -11.69 -7.46 7.29
C LEU A 88 -10.40 -8.22 6.92
N GLU A 89 -10.17 -9.36 7.54
CA GLU A 89 -9.01 -10.22 7.24
C GLU A 89 -9.03 -10.70 5.78
N PHE A 90 -10.20 -11.05 5.28
CA PHE A 90 -10.38 -11.40 3.86
C PHE A 90 -10.01 -10.22 2.94
N LEU A 91 -10.47 -9.02 3.25
CA LEU A 91 -10.19 -7.82 2.46
C LEU A 91 -8.70 -7.49 2.46
N VAL A 92 -8.01 -7.63 3.59
CA VAL A 92 -6.56 -7.45 3.67
C VAL A 92 -5.86 -8.43 2.77
N ARG A 93 -6.22 -9.72 2.85
CA ARG A 93 -5.60 -10.77 2.05
C ARG A 93 -5.80 -10.56 0.55
N GLU A 94 -7.00 -10.15 0.13
CA GLU A 94 -7.32 -9.92 -1.28
C GLU A 94 -6.84 -8.57 -1.81
N GLY A 95 -6.72 -7.57 -0.93
CA GLY A 95 -6.46 -6.19 -1.31
C GLY A 95 -4.99 -5.81 -1.39
N PHE A 96 -4.09 -6.58 -0.79
CA PHE A 96 -2.66 -6.32 -0.83
C PHE A 96 -1.96 -7.27 -1.79
N HIS A 97 -1.09 -6.70 -2.61
CA HIS A 97 -0.35 -7.44 -3.61
C HIS A 97 1.16 -7.36 -3.33
N PRO A 98 1.92 -8.47 -3.46
CA PRO A 98 3.36 -8.44 -3.18
C PRO A 98 4.15 -7.38 -3.95
N GLN A 99 3.75 -7.06 -5.17
CA GLN A 99 4.40 -6.07 -6.03
C GLN A 99 3.72 -4.70 -6.00
N LEU A 100 2.39 -4.67 -5.91
CA LEU A 100 1.59 -3.44 -5.99
C LEU A 100 1.28 -2.82 -4.62
N GLY A 101 1.56 -3.55 -3.53
CA GLY A 101 1.27 -3.08 -2.17
C GLY A 101 -0.21 -2.86 -1.94
N ALA A 102 -0.55 -1.71 -1.40
CA ALA A 102 -1.93 -1.33 -1.06
C ALA A 102 -2.75 -0.80 -2.25
N ARG A 103 -2.15 -0.63 -3.44
CA ARG A 103 -2.85 -0.03 -4.58
C ARG A 103 -4.17 -0.72 -4.95
N PRO A 104 -4.27 -2.08 -4.95
CA PRO A 104 -5.53 -2.73 -5.28
C PRO A 104 -6.58 -2.66 -4.16
N LEU A 105 -6.20 -2.30 -2.95
CA LEU A 105 -7.05 -2.40 -1.76
C LEU A 105 -8.35 -1.61 -1.89
N ARG A 106 -8.27 -0.36 -2.33
CA ARG A 106 -9.44 0.51 -2.45
C ARG A 106 -10.50 -0.10 -3.38
N LYS A 107 -10.08 -0.54 -4.57
CA LYS A 107 -10.99 -1.18 -5.51
C LYS A 107 -11.55 -2.49 -4.99
N THR A 108 -10.73 -3.27 -4.28
CA THR A 108 -11.16 -4.52 -3.65
C THR A 108 -12.24 -4.26 -2.61
N VAL A 109 -12.04 -3.30 -1.72
CA VAL A 109 -13.01 -2.91 -0.70
C VAL A 109 -14.31 -2.41 -1.35
N GLU A 110 -14.21 -1.48 -2.29
CA GLU A 110 -15.37 -0.95 -3.01
C GLU A 110 -16.19 -2.07 -3.65
N ARG A 111 -15.53 -2.94 -4.40
CA ARG A 111 -16.19 -4.05 -5.10
C ARG A 111 -16.87 -5.02 -4.13
N GLN A 112 -16.15 -5.48 -3.11
CA GLN A 112 -16.67 -6.48 -2.17
C GLN A 112 -17.86 -5.94 -1.35
N LEU A 113 -17.79 -4.69 -0.90
CA LEU A 113 -18.89 -4.09 -0.15
C LEU A 113 -20.10 -3.77 -1.04
N GLN A 114 -19.89 -3.32 -2.26
CA GLN A 114 -20.96 -3.11 -3.24
C GLN A 114 -21.63 -4.43 -3.61
N ASP A 115 -20.87 -5.49 -3.84
CA ASP A 115 -21.40 -6.82 -4.13
C ASP A 115 -22.25 -7.34 -2.97
N ALA A 116 -21.84 -7.10 -1.72
CA ALA A 116 -22.61 -7.46 -0.54
C ALA A 116 -23.97 -6.74 -0.50
N VAL A 117 -24.00 -5.44 -0.83
CA VAL A 117 -25.25 -4.67 -0.94
C VAL A 117 -26.14 -5.25 -2.02
N VAL A 118 -25.60 -5.47 -3.22
CA VAL A 118 -26.37 -6.02 -4.35
C VAL A 118 -26.99 -7.38 -4.01
N ARG A 119 -26.21 -8.28 -3.38
CA ARG A 119 -26.72 -9.59 -2.95
C ARG A 119 -27.83 -9.50 -1.92
N SER A 120 -27.79 -8.50 -1.05
CA SER A 120 -28.84 -8.31 -0.03
C SER A 120 -30.14 -7.78 -0.61
N LEU A 121 -30.11 -7.15 -1.78
CA LEU A 121 -31.29 -6.61 -2.48
C LEU A 121 -32.03 -7.66 -3.33
N PHE A 122 -31.35 -8.74 -3.66
CA PHE A 122 -31.86 -9.84 -4.47
C PHE A 122 -31.73 -11.16 -3.68
#